data_fdd0774227034602e854248f1b71087d
#
_entry.id   fdd0774227034602e854248f1b71087d
#
_cell.length_a   1.000
_cell.length_b   1.000
_cell.length_c   1.000
_cell.angle_alpha   90.00
_cell.angle_beta   90.00
_cell.angle_gamma   90.00
#
_symmetry.space_group_name_H-M   'P 1'
#
loop_
_entity.id
_entity.type
_entity.pdbx_description
1 polymer ?
#
loop_
_entity_poly.entity_id
_entity_poly.type
_entity_poly.pdbx_seq_one_letter_code
_entity_poly.pdbx_strand_id
1 'polypeptide(L)'
;MSESPGNDVLATRRPYLAAAFVLIMGARILGTALSPVLFAHAPLALLALSPVPANLVLVAGVSSPVTYWAVAWPICVGQCLLAYLFGRSEGTHALRWLVARGVASEGRVERLMKPVQMSAPLLVTAVPGPIASTLAGAFAAPARLLVPAILMAQTLWIGFCRFFGEALLGWIAALRAEVMKHALPLTLVTVAIVAFVHFRKKWAKRAERP
;
A
#
# COMPACT_ATOMS: atom_id res chain seq x y z
N MET A 1 16.56 39.44 -18.13
CA MET A 1 16.36 38.57 -16.96
C MET A 1 14.87 38.53 -16.73
N SER A 2 14.23 37.49 -17.21
CA SER A 2 12.77 37.24 -17.11
C SER A 2 12.60 36.11 -16.14
N GLU A 3 12.25 36.42 -14.89
CA GLU A 3 11.81 35.42 -13.90
C GLU A 3 10.50 34.76 -14.38
N SER A 4 10.56 33.48 -14.61
CA SER A 4 9.41 32.68 -14.96
C SER A 4 8.54 32.49 -13.71
N PRO A 5 7.28 33.00 -13.67
CA PRO A 5 6.42 32.94 -12.48
C PRO A 5 5.76 31.55 -12.26
N GLY A 6 6.33 30.49 -12.82
CA GLY A 6 5.72 29.16 -12.82
C GLY A 6 6.14 28.18 -11.70
N ASN A 7 7.12 28.51 -10.88
CA ASN A 7 7.73 27.52 -10.00
C ASN A 7 7.25 27.50 -8.53
N ASP A 8 6.44 28.45 -8.09
CA ASP A 8 6.05 28.54 -6.68
C ASP A 8 4.83 27.72 -6.27
N VAL A 9 4.10 27.14 -7.23
CA VAL A 9 2.87 26.39 -6.93
C VAL A 9 3.12 24.96 -6.43
N LEU A 10 4.36 24.46 -6.49
CA LEU A 10 4.69 23.08 -6.14
C LEU A 10 5.35 22.89 -4.76
N ALA A 11 5.57 23.94 -4.01
CA ALA A 11 6.35 23.89 -2.77
C ALA A 11 5.50 23.80 -1.48
N THR A 12 4.19 23.74 -1.54
CA THR A 12 3.36 23.63 -0.34
C THR A 12 3.42 22.19 0.16
N ARG A 13 4.26 21.91 1.13
CA ARG A 13 4.19 20.66 1.91
C ARG A 13 2.76 20.46 2.38
N ARG A 14 2.17 19.34 2.03
CA ARG A 14 0.82 18.95 2.46
C ARG A 14 0.91 17.99 3.63
N PRO A 15 1.14 18.47 4.87
CA PRO A 15 1.42 17.60 6.02
C PRO A 15 0.29 16.62 6.31
N TYR A 16 -0.94 16.94 5.89
CA TYR A 16 -2.08 16.05 6.01
C TYR A 16 -1.97 14.80 5.12
N LEU A 17 -1.31 14.87 3.95
CA LEU A 17 -1.08 13.68 3.11
C LEU A 17 -0.08 12.73 3.75
N ALA A 18 0.99 13.27 4.31
CA ALA A 18 1.97 12.48 5.06
C ALA A 18 1.32 11.84 6.30
N ALA A 19 0.53 12.60 7.06
CA ALA A 19 -0.19 12.11 8.21
C ALA A 19 -1.19 11.00 7.83
N ALA A 20 -1.98 11.20 6.78
CA ALA A 20 -2.92 10.21 6.27
C ALA A 20 -2.20 8.93 5.80
N PHE A 21 -1.07 9.07 5.10
CA PHE A 21 -0.27 7.92 4.67
C PHE A 21 0.30 7.13 5.85
N VAL A 22 0.85 7.83 6.86
CA VAL A 22 1.37 7.21 8.10
C VAL A 22 0.24 6.50 8.85
N LEU A 23 -0.94 7.11 8.94
CA LEU A 23 -2.10 6.53 9.62
C LEU A 23 -2.56 5.24 8.91
N ILE A 24 -2.64 5.23 7.58
CA ILE A 24 -2.98 4.03 6.81
C ILE A 24 -1.92 2.94 6.98
N MET A 25 -0.64 3.30 6.96
CA MET A 25 0.43 2.33 7.20
C MET A 25 0.38 1.76 8.62
N GLY A 26 0.09 2.59 9.62
CA GLY A 26 -0.12 2.16 11.00
C GLY A 26 -1.32 1.22 11.15
N ALA A 27 -2.47 1.59 10.56
CA ALA A 27 -3.66 0.74 10.52
C ALA A 27 -3.39 -0.62 9.88
N ARG A 28 -2.59 -0.64 8.81
CA ARG A 28 -2.17 -1.86 8.11
C ARG A 28 -1.32 -2.78 8.99
N ILE A 29 -0.36 -2.22 9.73
CA ILE A 29 0.46 -2.98 10.69
C ILE A 29 -0.43 -3.55 11.80
N LEU A 30 -1.32 -2.73 12.34
CA LEU A 30 -2.27 -3.13 13.38
C LEU A 30 -3.20 -4.24 12.88
N GLY A 31 -3.79 -4.08 11.69
CA GLY A 31 -4.65 -5.08 11.07
C GLY A 31 -3.92 -6.41 10.84
N THR A 32 -2.64 -6.36 10.44
CA THR A 32 -1.81 -7.56 10.28
C THR A 32 -1.52 -8.22 11.63
N ALA A 33 -1.22 -7.44 12.68
CA ALA A 33 -0.97 -7.96 14.02
C ALA A 33 -2.21 -8.62 14.64
N LEU A 34 -3.39 -8.04 14.38
CA LEU A 34 -4.68 -8.53 14.88
C LEU A 34 -5.37 -9.51 13.91
N SER A 35 -4.70 -9.91 12.83
CA SER A 35 -5.32 -10.70 11.77
C SER A 35 -6.02 -11.98 12.23
N PRO A 36 -5.53 -12.80 13.20
CA PRO A 36 -6.25 -14.00 13.62
C PRO A 36 -7.60 -13.69 14.27
N VAL A 37 -7.65 -12.73 15.20
CA VAL A 37 -8.90 -12.33 15.86
C VAL A 37 -9.87 -11.68 14.88
N LEU A 38 -9.37 -10.77 14.03
CA LEU A 38 -10.22 -10.09 13.05
C LEU A 38 -10.77 -11.07 12.00
N PHE A 39 -9.96 -12.04 11.55
CA PHE A 39 -10.44 -13.06 10.62
C PHE A 39 -11.53 -13.95 11.24
N ALA A 40 -11.36 -14.31 12.51
CA ALA A 40 -12.35 -15.12 13.24
C ALA A 40 -13.69 -14.38 13.43
N HIS A 41 -13.66 -13.15 13.92
CA HIS A 41 -14.84 -12.45 14.41
C HIS A 41 -15.34 -11.32 13.51
N ALA A 42 -14.44 -10.62 12.79
CA ALA A 42 -14.76 -9.45 11.98
C ALA A 42 -13.95 -9.41 10.66
N PRO A 43 -14.19 -10.36 9.73
CA PRO A 43 -13.38 -10.47 8.51
C PRO A 43 -13.39 -9.20 7.65
N LEU A 44 -14.50 -8.47 7.58
CA LEU A 44 -14.56 -7.21 6.84
C LEU A 44 -13.73 -6.10 7.51
N ALA A 45 -13.60 -6.09 8.84
CA ALA A 45 -12.72 -5.15 9.54
C ALA A 45 -11.24 -5.47 9.26
N LEU A 46 -10.87 -6.75 9.14
CA LEU A 46 -9.54 -7.17 8.69
C LEU A 46 -9.23 -6.61 7.31
N LEU A 47 -10.19 -6.72 6.39
CA LEU A 47 -10.05 -6.20 5.03
C LEU A 47 -9.90 -4.68 5.00
N ALA A 48 -10.68 -3.98 5.83
CA ALA A 48 -10.62 -2.52 5.95
C ALA A 48 -9.27 -2.02 6.49
N LEU A 49 -8.74 -2.70 7.51
CA LEU A 49 -7.47 -2.32 8.14
C LEU A 49 -6.24 -2.75 7.33
N SER A 50 -6.26 -3.95 6.77
CA SER A 50 -5.10 -4.55 6.11
C SER A 50 -5.48 -5.30 4.83
N PRO A 51 -5.74 -4.60 3.71
CA PRO A 51 -6.10 -5.23 2.43
C PRO A 51 -4.85 -5.79 1.72
N VAL A 52 -4.15 -6.71 2.38
CA VAL A 52 -3.07 -7.48 1.74
C VAL A 52 -3.65 -8.65 0.94
N PRO A 53 -2.94 -9.17 -0.08
CA PRO A 53 -3.46 -10.24 -0.93
C PRO A 53 -4.00 -11.44 -0.18
N ALA A 54 -3.29 -11.89 0.86
CA ALA A 54 -3.74 -13.01 1.70
C ALA A 54 -5.09 -12.73 2.38
N ASN A 55 -5.26 -11.53 2.94
CA ASN A 55 -6.51 -11.14 3.61
C ASN A 55 -7.66 -10.97 2.60
N LEU A 56 -7.36 -10.46 1.40
CA LEU A 56 -8.35 -10.38 0.31
C LEU A 56 -8.89 -11.76 -0.05
N VAL A 57 -8.02 -12.76 -0.23
CA VAL A 57 -8.43 -14.14 -0.54
C VAL A 57 -9.19 -14.77 0.63
N LEU A 58 -8.69 -14.64 1.86
CA LEU A 58 -9.32 -15.22 3.05
C LEU A 58 -10.72 -14.65 3.29
N VAL A 59 -10.87 -13.32 3.21
CA VAL A 59 -12.16 -12.65 3.44
C VAL A 59 -13.13 -12.92 2.28
N ALA A 60 -12.63 -13.06 1.05
CA ALA A 60 -13.44 -13.43 -0.10
C ALA A 60 -14.15 -14.77 0.09
N GLY A 61 -13.49 -15.76 0.70
CA GLY A 61 -14.07 -17.08 0.94
C GLY A 61 -15.15 -17.11 2.05
N VAL A 62 -15.24 -16.09 2.89
CA VAL A 62 -16.18 -16.06 4.04
C VAL A 62 -17.19 -14.92 4.00
N SER A 63 -17.15 -14.08 2.96
CA SER A 63 -18.03 -12.89 2.81
C SER A 63 -18.91 -12.99 1.57
N SER A 64 -20.10 -12.36 1.62
CA SER A 64 -20.92 -12.23 0.42
C SER A 64 -20.21 -11.40 -0.65
N PRO A 65 -20.46 -11.65 -1.95
CA PRO A 65 -19.83 -10.87 -3.04
C PRO A 65 -20.06 -9.37 -2.89
N VAL A 66 -21.27 -8.96 -2.57
CA VAL A 66 -21.64 -7.54 -2.46
C VAL A 66 -20.88 -6.85 -1.34
N THR A 67 -20.87 -7.43 -0.14
CA THR A 67 -20.16 -6.85 1.02
C THR A 67 -18.65 -6.85 0.82
N TYR A 68 -18.09 -7.88 0.18
CA TYR A 68 -16.68 -7.94 -0.16
C TYR A 68 -16.27 -6.80 -1.09
N TRP A 69 -17.00 -6.62 -2.21
CA TRP A 69 -16.70 -5.56 -3.18
C TRP A 69 -16.91 -4.16 -2.60
N ALA A 70 -17.99 -3.97 -1.82
CA ALA A 70 -18.30 -2.69 -1.19
C ALA A 70 -17.21 -2.21 -0.23
N VAL A 71 -16.47 -3.13 0.40
CA VAL A 71 -15.38 -2.79 1.33
C VAL A 71 -14.02 -2.83 0.63
N ALA A 72 -13.70 -3.89 -0.12
CA ALA A 72 -12.39 -4.09 -0.71
C ALA A 72 -12.04 -2.99 -1.74
N TRP A 73 -12.99 -2.69 -2.64
CA TRP A 73 -12.73 -1.79 -3.76
C TRP A 73 -12.39 -0.36 -3.32
N PRO A 74 -13.23 0.34 -2.53
CA PRO A 74 -12.92 1.72 -2.14
C PRO A 74 -11.65 1.80 -1.28
N ILE A 75 -11.36 0.80 -0.45
CA ILE A 75 -10.18 0.80 0.40
C ILE A 75 -8.91 0.58 -0.42
N CYS A 76 -8.88 -0.43 -1.30
CA CYS A 76 -7.71 -0.70 -2.14
C CYS A 76 -7.43 0.47 -3.11
N VAL A 77 -8.47 0.98 -3.77
CA VAL A 77 -8.35 2.14 -4.66
C VAL A 77 -7.92 3.37 -3.89
N GLY A 78 -8.58 3.67 -2.77
CA GLY A 78 -8.27 4.83 -1.92
C GLY A 78 -6.82 4.81 -1.42
N GLN A 79 -6.32 3.66 -0.97
CA GLN A 79 -4.91 3.50 -0.55
C GLN A 79 -3.94 3.75 -1.71
N CYS A 80 -4.22 3.25 -2.91
CA CYS A 80 -3.36 3.47 -4.08
C CYS A 80 -3.39 4.94 -4.54
N LEU A 81 -4.54 5.59 -4.55
CA LEU A 81 -4.66 7.00 -4.89
C LEU A 81 -3.95 7.89 -3.86
N LEU A 82 -4.12 7.62 -2.56
CA LEU A 82 -3.41 8.33 -1.52
C LEU A 82 -1.90 8.15 -1.64
N ALA A 83 -1.44 6.91 -1.88
CA ALA A 83 -0.04 6.58 -2.08
C ALA A 83 0.55 7.33 -3.30
N TYR A 84 -0.21 7.42 -4.38
CA TYR A 84 0.16 8.21 -5.56
C TYR A 84 0.27 9.71 -5.23
N LEU A 85 -0.72 10.28 -4.54
CA LEU A 85 -0.70 11.69 -4.14
C LEU A 85 0.45 11.99 -3.18
N PHE A 86 0.71 11.11 -2.23
CA PHE A 86 1.87 11.20 -1.34
C PHE A 86 3.19 11.15 -2.12
N GLY A 87 3.34 10.16 -3.01
CA GLY A 87 4.51 10.06 -3.88
C GLY A 87 4.72 11.31 -4.72
N ARG A 88 3.64 11.90 -5.24
CA ARG A 88 3.69 13.12 -6.05
C ARG A 88 4.07 14.37 -5.24
N SER A 89 3.64 14.46 -3.98
CA SER A 89 3.97 15.61 -3.11
C SER A 89 5.37 15.53 -2.53
N GLU A 90 5.83 14.33 -2.15
CA GLU A 90 7.10 14.15 -1.45
C GLU A 90 8.23 13.61 -2.36
N GLY A 91 7.88 12.96 -3.47
CA GLY A 91 8.85 12.31 -4.37
C GLY A 91 9.84 13.27 -5.00
N THR A 92 9.42 14.49 -5.36
CA THR A 92 10.30 15.53 -5.89
C THR A 92 11.32 16.02 -4.84
N HIS A 93 10.95 16.03 -3.56
CA HIS A 93 11.87 16.34 -2.47
C HIS A 93 12.88 15.20 -2.26
N ALA A 94 12.44 13.95 -2.30
CA ALA A 94 13.30 12.79 -2.19
C ALA A 94 14.30 12.71 -3.34
N LEU A 95 13.87 12.97 -4.58
CA LEU A 95 14.75 13.00 -5.75
C LEU A 95 15.78 14.12 -5.68
N ARG A 96 15.38 15.34 -5.32
CA ARG A 96 16.31 16.46 -5.11
C ARG A 96 17.32 16.18 -3.99
N TRP A 97 16.90 15.56 -2.91
CA TRP A 97 17.78 15.15 -1.82
C TRP A 97 18.82 14.11 -2.25
N LEU A 98 18.44 13.15 -3.12
CA LEU A 98 19.36 12.16 -3.69
C LEU A 98 20.39 12.82 -4.59
N VAL A 99 19.98 13.78 -5.43
CA VAL A 99 20.87 14.55 -6.29
C VAL A 99 21.82 15.41 -5.45
N ALA A 100 21.32 16.11 -4.45
CA ALA A 100 22.13 16.96 -3.56
C ALA A 100 23.18 16.17 -2.77
N ARG A 101 22.96 14.89 -2.52
CA ARG A 101 23.97 13.99 -1.89
C ARG A 101 24.89 13.27 -2.87
N GLY A 102 24.80 13.57 -4.15
CA GLY A 102 25.65 12.96 -5.18
C GLY A 102 25.34 11.49 -5.47
N VAL A 103 24.24 10.94 -4.90
CA VAL A 103 23.81 9.55 -5.12
C VAL A 103 23.25 9.37 -6.53
N ALA A 104 22.66 10.41 -7.11
CA ALA A 104 22.17 10.44 -8.48
C ALA A 104 22.59 11.74 -9.16
N SER A 105 22.95 11.69 -10.45
CA SER A 105 23.18 12.89 -11.26
C SER A 105 21.85 13.37 -11.86
N GLU A 106 21.64 14.68 -11.94
CA GLU A 106 20.43 15.29 -12.53
C GLU A 106 20.13 14.69 -13.92
N GLY A 107 21.14 14.58 -14.78
CA GLY A 107 20.95 14.03 -16.12
C GLY A 107 20.57 12.55 -16.15
N ARG A 108 20.88 11.73 -15.11
CA ARG A 108 20.38 10.37 -14.98
C ARG A 108 18.92 10.36 -14.55
N VAL A 109 18.56 11.22 -13.60
CA VAL A 109 17.17 11.34 -13.12
C VAL A 109 16.27 11.76 -14.28
N GLU A 110 16.64 12.77 -15.06
CA GLU A 110 15.86 13.21 -16.22
C GLU A 110 15.73 12.14 -17.31
N ARG A 111 16.80 11.41 -17.61
CA ARG A 111 16.77 10.31 -18.60
C ARG A 111 15.85 9.17 -18.18
N LEU A 112 15.77 8.89 -16.87
CA LEU A 112 14.91 7.84 -16.33
C LEU A 112 13.46 8.30 -16.12
N MET A 113 13.22 9.60 -15.93
CA MET A 113 11.87 10.12 -15.68
C MET A 113 10.90 9.84 -16.82
N LYS A 114 11.27 10.15 -18.08
CA LYS A 114 10.38 9.93 -19.24
C LYS A 114 9.94 8.48 -19.42
N PRO A 115 10.88 7.49 -19.54
CA PRO A 115 10.48 6.09 -19.71
C PRO A 115 9.68 5.57 -18.50
N VAL A 116 10.03 5.97 -17.27
CA VAL A 116 9.28 5.56 -16.06
C VAL A 116 7.89 6.18 -16.03
N GLN A 117 7.72 7.43 -16.43
CA GLN A 117 6.40 8.06 -16.54
C GLN A 117 5.49 7.34 -17.55
N MET A 118 6.05 6.93 -18.69
CA MET A 118 5.31 6.20 -19.73
C MET A 118 4.97 4.76 -19.29
N SER A 119 5.86 4.11 -18.55
CA SER A 119 5.67 2.74 -18.08
C SER A 119 4.92 2.67 -16.73
N ALA A 120 4.71 3.78 -16.03
CA ALA A 120 4.04 3.82 -14.73
C ALA A 120 2.64 3.16 -14.74
N PRO A 121 1.77 3.36 -15.74
CA PRO A 121 0.49 2.65 -15.81
C PRO A 121 0.68 1.13 -15.89
N LEU A 122 1.63 0.66 -16.69
CA LEU A 122 1.96 -0.77 -16.81
C LEU A 122 2.51 -1.32 -15.51
N LEU A 123 3.39 -0.57 -14.83
CA LEU A 123 3.93 -0.96 -13.53
C LEU A 123 2.82 -1.15 -12.47
N VAL A 124 1.88 -0.20 -12.41
CA VAL A 124 0.76 -0.26 -11.46
C VAL A 124 -0.21 -1.40 -11.81
N THR A 125 -0.36 -1.72 -13.09
CA THR A 125 -1.19 -2.85 -13.53
C THR A 125 -0.51 -4.19 -13.23
N ALA A 126 0.80 -4.30 -13.44
CA ALA A 126 1.54 -5.54 -13.17
C ALA A 126 1.73 -5.82 -11.68
N VAL A 127 1.93 -4.76 -10.88
CA VAL A 127 2.14 -4.84 -9.43
C VAL A 127 1.15 -3.92 -8.73
N PRO A 128 -0.14 -4.31 -8.67
CA PRO A 128 -1.17 -3.47 -8.06
C PRO A 128 -0.92 -3.29 -6.56
N GLY A 129 -0.70 -2.04 -6.13
CA GLY A 129 -0.50 -1.75 -4.72
C GLY A 129 0.07 -0.36 -4.42
N PRO A 130 0.11 0.02 -3.12
CA PRO A 130 0.54 1.35 -2.71
C PRO A 130 1.99 1.67 -3.10
N ILE A 131 2.89 0.68 -3.12
CA ILE A 131 4.32 0.89 -3.44
C ILE A 131 4.47 1.36 -4.89
N ALA A 132 3.88 0.64 -5.85
CA ALA A 132 3.94 1.01 -7.26
C ALA A 132 3.27 2.38 -7.50
N SER A 133 2.15 2.64 -6.82
CA SER A 133 1.45 3.93 -6.88
C SER A 133 2.29 5.08 -6.31
N THR A 134 3.00 4.86 -5.19
CA THR A 134 3.93 5.86 -4.62
C THR A 134 5.07 6.17 -5.59
N LEU A 135 5.68 5.15 -6.20
CA LEU A 135 6.74 5.33 -7.18
C LEU A 135 6.24 6.09 -8.41
N ALA A 136 5.08 5.70 -8.95
CA ALA A 136 4.46 6.42 -10.06
C ALA A 136 4.20 7.90 -9.73
N GLY A 137 3.77 8.19 -8.50
CA GLY A 137 3.63 9.55 -7.97
C GLY A 137 4.96 10.30 -7.90
N ALA A 138 5.99 9.67 -7.33
CA ALA A 138 7.33 10.25 -7.17
C ALA A 138 7.97 10.64 -8.52
N PHE A 139 7.72 9.86 -9.56
CA PHE A 139 8.14 10.17 -10.93
C PHE A 139 7.16 11.09 -11.68
N ALA A 140 6.20 11.68 -10.99
CA ALA A 140 5.21 12.62 -11.54
C ALA A 140 4.45 12.08 -12.77
N ALA A 141 4.13 10.78 -12.77
CA ALA A 141 3.33 10.18 -13.83
C ALA A 141 1.97 10.90 -13.98
N PRO A 142 1.46 11.10 -15.22
CA PRO A 142 0.26 11.89 -15.47
C PRO A 142 -0.97 11.19 -14.88
N ALA A 143 -1.70 11.91 -14.00
CA ALA A 143 -2.89 11.39 -13.31
C ALA A 143 -3.95 10.85 -14.28
N ARG A 144 -4.13 11.49 -15.42
CA ARG A 144 -5.11 11.10 -16.45
C ARG A 144 -4.90 9.68 -17.00
N LEU A 145 -3.69 9.18 -17.00
CA LEU A 145 -3.37 7.82 -17.42
C LEU A 145 -3.31 6.86 -16.23
N LEU A 146 -2.80 7.34 -15.11
CA LEU A 146 -2.55 6.52 -13.94
C LEU A 146 -3.82 6.19 -13.15
N VAL A 147 -4.75 7.15 -13.00
CA VAL A 147 -6.00 6.90 -12.26
C VAL A 147 -6.82 5.79 -12.89
N PRO A 148 -7.12 5.80 -14.21
CA PRO A 148 -7.79 4.67 -14.85
C PRO A 148 -7.03 3.35 -14.73
N ALA A 149 -5.69 3.38 -14.82
CA ALA A 149 -4.87 2.20 -14.65
C ALA A 149 -4.99 1.62 -13.22
N ILE A 150 -4.96 2.47 -12.19
CA ILE A 150 -5.20 2.06 -10.80
C ILE A 150 -6.58 1.42 -10.64
N LEU A 151 -7.63 2.08 -11.15
CA LEU A 151 -9.01 1.57 -11.04
C LEU A 151 -9.13 0.18 -11.70
N MET A 152 -8.64 0.05 -12.93
CA MET A 152 -8.65 -1.21 -13.67
C MET A 152 -7.82 -2.28 -12.95
N ALA A 153 -6.60 -1.96 -12.57
CA ALA A 153 -5.69 -2.90 -11.91
C ALA A 153 -6.28 -3.41 -10.58
N GLN A 154 -6.84 -2.50 -9.76
CA GLN A 154 -7.44 -2.90 -8.48
C GLN A 154 -8.70 -3.73 -8.69
N THR A 155 -9.54 -3.39 -9.68
CA THR A 155 -10.74 -4.19 -10.00
C THR A 155 -10.35 -5.60 -10.42
N LEU A 156 -9.39 -5.75 -11.34
CA LEU A 156 -8.90 -7.05 -11.78
C LEU A 156 -8.27 -7.85 -10.62
N TRP A 157 -7.46 -7.18 -9.80
CA TRP A 157 -6.78 -7.82 -8.69
C TRP A 157 -7.73 -8.30 -7.60
N ILE A 158 -8.71 -7.46 -7.22
CA ILE A 158 -9.75 -7.82 -6.26
C ILE A 158 -10.61 -8.97 -6.79
N GLY A 159 -10.98 -8.93 -8.08
CA GLY A 159 -11.69 -10.00 -8.75
C GLY A 159 -10.91 -11.32 -8.76
N PHE A 160 -9.61 -11.25 -9.05
CA PHE A 160 -8.71 -12.39 -8.98
C PHE A 160 -8.66 -12.99 -7.56
N CYS A 161 -8.45 -12.14 -6.52
CA CYS A 161 -8.47 -12.58 -5.14
C CYS A 161 -9.83 -13.19 -4.74
N ARG A 162 -10.94 -12.65 -5.27
CA ARG A 162 -12.28 -13.17 -5.07
C ARG A 162 -12.44 -14.56 -5.67
N PHE A 163 -12.03 -14.74 -6.92
CA PHE A 163 -12.07 -16.04 -7.62
C PHE A 163 -11.28 -17.11 -6.83
N PHE A 164 -10.07 -16.80 -6.39
CA PHE A 164 -9.27 -17.73 -5.58
C PHE A 164 -9.90 -18.00 -4.21
N GLY A 165 -10.47 -16.98 -3.56
CA GLY A 165 -11.17 -17.15 -2.28
C GLY A 165 -12.37 -18.10 -2.41
N GLU A 166 -13.14 -18.01 -3.49
CA GLU A 166 -14.23 -18.93 -3.78
C GLU A 166 -13.74 -20.35 -4.09
N ALA A 167 -12.69 -20.47 -4.89
CA ALA A 167 -12.09 -21.76 -5.22
C ALA A 167 -11.54 -22.49 -3.98
N LEU A 168 -11.08 -21.73 -2.98
CA LEU A 168 -10.52 -22.26 -1.73
C LEU A 168 -11.52 -22.28 -0.57
N LEU A 169 -12.81 -22.08 -0.83
CA LEU A 169 -13.85 -21.91 0.20
C LEU A 169 -13.78 -22.98 1.30
N GLY A 170 -13.69 -24.26 0.94
CA GLY A 170 -13.63 -25.37 1.89
C GLY A 170 -12.41 -25.28 2.82
N TRP A 171 -11.25 -24.98 2.29
CA TRP A 171 -10.02 -24.77 3.05
C TRP A 171 -10.09 -23.56 3.96
N ILE A 172 -10.63 -22.44 3.46
CA ILE A 172 -10.78 -21.20 4.23
C ILE A 172 -11.78 -21.39 5.36
N ALA A 173 -12.88 -22.09 5.14
CA ALA A 173 -13.85 -22.39 6.19
C ALA A 173 -13.26 -23.29 7.29
N ALA A 174 -12.51 -24.33 6.92
CA ALA A 174 -11.81 -25.20 7.88
C ALA A 174 -10.74 -24.41 8.66
N LEU A 175 -9.94 -23.60 7.97
CA LEU A 175 -8.94 -22.73 8.59
C LEU A 175 -9.59 -21.73 9.58
N ARG A 176 -10.70 -21.12 9.19
CA ARG A 176 -11.43 -20.20 10.07
C ARG A 176 -11.93 -20.89 11.31
N ALA A 177 -12.50 -22.08 11.18
CA ALA A 177 -12.97 -22.86 12.33
C ALA A 177 -11.85 -23.16 13.32
N GLU A 178 -10.65 -23.48 12.82
CA GLU A 178 -9.48 -23.74 13.67
C GLU A 178 -8.93 -22.46 14.31
N VAL A 179 -8.84 -21.39 13.53
CA VAL A 179 -8.41 -20.08 14.04
C VAL A 179 -9.37 -19.56 15.11
N MET A 180 -10.70 -19.79 14.99
CA MET A 180 -11.66 -19.40 16.01
C MET A 180 -11.42 -20.08 17.35
N LYS A 181 -10.98 -21.33 17.38
CA LYS A 181 -10.63 -22.05 18.63
C LYS A 181 -9.42 -21.46 19.32
N HIS A 182 -8.48 -20.94 18.56
CA HIS A 182 -7.17 -20.48 19.05
C HIS A 182 -6.89 -19.00 18.74
N ALA A 183 -7.93 -18.18 18.53
CA ALA A 183 -7.78 -16.80 18.07
C ALA A 183 -6.92 -15.93 19.01
N LEU A 184 -7.11 -16.06 20.33
CA LEU A 184 -6.34 -15.28 21.31
C LEU A 184 -4.84 -15.66 21.32
N PRO A 185 -4.44 -16.94 21.50
CA PRO A 185 -3.02 -17.29 21.50
C PRO A 185 -2.35 -17.00 20.17
N LEU A 186 -3.00 -17.24 19.03
CA LEU A 186 -2.48 -16.90 17.71
C LEU A 186 -2.24 -15.40 17.56
N THR A 187 -3.16 -14.58 18.05
CA THR A 187 -3.00 -13.12 18.01
C THR A 187 -1.85 -12.66 18.89
N LEU A 188 -1.69 -13.20 20.10
CA LEU A 188 -0.56 -12.87 20.96
C LEU A 188 0.77 -13.22 20.29
N VAL A 189 0.87 -14.38 19.65
CA VAL A 189 2.06 -14.78 18.89
C VAL A 189 2.32 -13.83 17.73
N THR A 190 1.28 -13.47 16.95
CA THR A 190 1.42 -12.54 15.82
C THR A 190 1.87 -11.15 16.28
N VAL A 191 1.28 -10.63 17.35
CA VAL A 191 1.69 -9.35 17.95
C VAL A 191 3.15 -9.42 18.44
N ALA A 192 3.55 -10.50 19.11
CA ALA A 192 4.91 -10.70 19.57
C ALA A 192 5.91 -10.72 18.41
N ILE A 193 5.59 -11.42 17.31
CA ILE A 193 6.43 -11.48 16.10
C ILE A 193 6.54 -10.08 15.47
N VAL A 194 5.44 -9.36 15.30
CA VAL A 194 5.44 -8.00 14.72
C VAL A 194 6.26 -7.06 15.59
N ALA A 195 6.07 -7.10 16.91
CA ALA A 195 6.85 -6.31 17.86
C ALA A 195 8.34 -6.66 17.77
N PHE A 196 8.68 -7.94 17.80
CA PHE A 196 10.07 -8.41 17.71
C PHE A 196 10.77 -7.94 16.43
N VAL A 197 10.12 -8.09 15.28
CA VAL A 197 10.66 -7.63 13.97
C VAL A 197 10.87 -6.12 13.99
N HIS A 198 9.94 -5.37 14.58
CA HIS A 198 10.05 -3.92 14.68
C HIS A 198 11.20 -3.48 15.60
N PHE A 199 11.33 -4.11 16.77
CA PHE A 199 12.43 -3.84 17.72
C PHE A 199 13.79 -4.23 17.13
N ARG A 200 13.91 -5.40 16.50
CA ARG A 200 15.14 -5.84 15.84
C ARG A 200 15.66 -4.83 14.81
N LYS A 201 14.76 -4.30 13.97
CA LYS A 201 15.12 -3.26 12.99
C LYS A 201 15.61 -1.97 13.67
N LYS A 202 15.05 -1.61 14.82
CA LYS A 202 15.44 -0.42 15.57
C LYS A 202 16.80 -0.59 16.23
N TRP A 203 17.10 -1.79 16.71
CA TRP A 203 18.40 -2.11 17.32
C TRP A 203 19.52 -2.17 16.28
N ALA A 204 19.30 -2.80 15.13
CA ALA A 204 20.27 -2.81 14.04
C ALA A 204 20.67 -1.39 13.60
N LYS A 205 19.71 -0.48 13.46
CA LYS A 205 19.98 0.94 13.15
C LYS A 205 20.74 1.71 14.24
N ARG A 206 20.66 1.28 15.50
CA ARG A 206 21.45 1.90 16.60
C ARG A 206 22.88 1.41 16.61
N ALA A 207 23.12 0.16 16.24
CA ALA A 207 24.47 -0.42 16.17
C ALA A 207 25.31 0.13 14.99
N GLU A 208 24.67 0.68 13.95
CA GLU A 208 25.34 1.29 12.79
C GLU A 208 25.65 2.80 12.97
N ARG A 209 25.31 3.39 14.11
CA ARG A 209 25.70 4.79 14.41
C ARG A 209 26.99 4.77 15.21
N PRO A 210 28.13 5.24 14.63
CA PRO A 210 29.38 5.41 15.35
C PRO A 210 29.29 6.47 16.43
#